data_edc14ab35e2c56a3f7dd1da639d53761
#
_entry.id   edc14ab35e2c56a3f7dd1da639d53761
#
_cell.length_a   1.000
_cell.length_b   1.000
_cell.length_c   1.000
_cell.angle_alpha   90.00
_cell.angle_beta   90.00
_cell.angle_gamma   90.00
#
_symmetry.space_group_name_H-M   'P 1'
#
loop_
_entity.id
_entity.type
_entity.pdbx_description
1 polymer ?
#
loop_
_entity_poly.entity_id
_entity_poly.type
_entity_poly.pdbx_seq_one_letter_code
_entity_poly.pdbx_strand_id
1 'polypeptide(L)'
;MIMKYTKRVSALFCAVMLMLCTTICVFAQASGVITDNAELFTESEKAELQSQLDALSEKTGWMAVIYTNYDGYSSDEIKPHSNRYYADNYGKTTAGVMLTIDMEGRAVDFRTKGDAMYYFSDNRVDTILDDVQSALKNGLYYDAALYFISYSSQYYDDGIPEGESNENIDIQEKEDNALLYVLKHYGIIFG
;
A
#
# COMPACT_ATOMS: atom_id res chain seq x y z
N MET A 1 -43.45 30.23 34.72
CA MET A 1 -43.24 28.77 34.60
C MET A 1 -42.63 28.36 33.21
N ILE A 2 -42.95 29.06 32.17
CA ILE A 2 -42.53 28.77 30.76
C ILE A 2 -41.01 28.94 30.54
N MET A 3 -40.37 29.92 31.18
CA MET A 3 -38.94 30.22 31.01
C MET A 3 -37.96 29.15 31.54
N LYS A 4 -38.39 28.25 32.44
CA LYS A 4 -37.58 27.15 32.93
C LYS A 4 -37.58 25.93 31.96
N TYR A 5 -38.62 25.78 31.18
CA TYR A 5 -38.73 24.68 30.19
C TYR A 5 -37.91 24.98 28.93
N THR A 6 -37.88 26.25 28.48
CA THR A 6 -37.08 26.64 27.30
C THR A 6 -35.58 26.44 27.51
N LYS A 7 -35.04 26.72 28.70
CA LYS A 7 -33.63 26.50 29.02
C LYS A 7 -33.27 25.01 29.09
N ARG A 8 -34.19 24.15 29.57
CA ARG A 8 -33.98 22.69 29.62
C ARG A 8 -34.07 22.05 28.25
N VAL A 9 -34.97 22.48 27.39
CA VAL A 9 -35.10 22.00 26.02
C VAL A 9 -33.88 22.43 25.18
N SER A 10 -33.42 23.69 25.34
CA SER A 10 -32.18 24.16 24.67
C SER A 10 -30.92 23.38 25.10
N ALA A 11 -30.81 23.06 26.42
CA ALA A 11 -29.68 22.26 26.90
C ALA A 11 -29.72 20.83 26.40
N LEU A 12 -30.91 20.19 26.29
CA LEU A 12 -31.08 18.86 25.69
C LEU A 12 -30.75 18.87 24.22
N PHE A 13 -31.14 19.90 23.47
CA PHE A 13 -30.84 20.01 22.04
C PHE A 13 -29.33 20.20 21.77
N CYS A 14 -28.66 21.03 22.60
CA CYS A 14 -27.20 21.14 22.53
C CYS A 14 -26.46 19.83 22.89
N ALA A 15 -26.96 19.07 23.86
CA ALA A 15 -26.35 17.79 24.24
C ALA A 15 -26.51 16.74 23.14
N VAL A 16 -27.66 16.69 22.48
CA VAL A 16 -27.92 15.79 21.33
C VAL A 16 -27.09 16.21 20.12
N MET A 17 -26.93 17.51 19.83
CA MET A 17 -26.06 18.02 18.78
C MET A 17 -24.58 17.69 19.04
N LEU A 18 -24.13 17.81 20.29
CA LEU A 18 -22.76 17.41 20.68
C LEU A 18 -22.52 15.89 20.58
N MET A 19 -23.53 15.08 20.84
CA MET A 19 -23.44 13.61 20.67
C MET A 19 -23.43 13.17 19.20
N LEU A 20 -24.04 13.92 18.29
CA LEU A 20 -24.00 13.65 16.85
C LEU A 20 -22.67 14.04 16.18
N CYS A 21 -21.87 14.92 16.83
CA CYS A 21 -20.57 15.36 16.30
C CYS A 21 -19.40 14.41 16.58
N THR A 22 -19.59 13.33 17.35
CA THR A 22 -18.46 12.50 17.83
C THR A 22 -18.21 11.20 17.05
N THR A 23 -18.83 11.00 15.90
CA THR A 23 -18.67 9.72 15.16
C THR A 23 -18.25 9.89 13.70
N ILE A 24 -17.42 10.88 13.39
CA ILE A 24 -16.63 10.79 12.17
C ILE A 24 -15.23 10.33 12.60
N CYS A 25 -15.10 9.04 12.95
CA CYS A 25 -13.82 8.36 12.79
C CYS A 25 -13.53 8.35 11.28
N VAL A 26 -12.79 9.34 10.81
CA VAL A 26 -12.11 9.25 9.53
C VAL A 26 -11.03 8.20 9.74
N PHE A 27 -11.38 6.92 9.53
CA PHE A 27 -10.37 5.93 9.22
C PHE A 27 -9.68 6.46 7.96
N ALA A 28 -8.36 6.67 8.02
CA ALA A 28 -7.57 6.86 6.82
C ALA A 28 -7.81 5.58 5.99
N GLN A 29 -8.70 5.69 5.01
CA GLN A 29 -9.05 4.57 4.14
C GLN A 29 -7.82 4.35 3.27
N ALA A 30 -7.32 3.11 3.24
CA ALA A 30 -6.32 2.74 2.26
C ALA A 30 -6.87 3.10 0.87
N SER A 31 -6.06 3.69 0.03
CA SER A 31 -6.47 4.15 -1.29
C SER A 31 -5.47 3.71 -2.35
N GLY A 32 -5.93 3.59 -3.58
CA GLY A 32 -5.08 3.44 -4.73
C GLY A 32 -4.31 4.74 -5.02
N VAL A 33 -3.08 4.63 -5.46
CA VAL A 33 -2.27 5.79 -5.87
C VAL A 33 -1.49 5.48 -7.13
N ILE A 34 -1.59 6.38 -8.11
CA ILE A 34 -0.76 6.36 -9.31
C ILE A 34 0.13 7.60 -9.31
N THR A 35 1.45 7.38 -9.38
CA THR A 35 2.45 8.41 -9.63
C THR A 35 3.18 8.06 -10.91
N ASP A 36 2.73 8.62 -12.03
CA ASP A 36 3.21 8.30 -13.37
C ASP A 36 4.18 9.36 -13.91
N ASN A 37 5.38 9.41 -13.33
CA ASN A 37 6.42 10.36 -13.74
C ASN A 37 7.08 9.98 -15.08
N ALA A 38 6.92 8.74 -15.52
CA ALA A 38 7.41 8.28 -16.82
C ALA A 38 6.39 8.46 -17.95
N GLU A 39 5.21 9.02 -17.64
CA GLU A 39 4.13 9.29 -18.62
C GLU A 39 3.77 8.05 -19.46
N LEU A 40 3.67 6.88 -18.81
CA LEU A 40 3.39 5.61 -19.48
C LEU A 40 1.92 5.44 -19.84
N PHE A 41 1.04 6.14 -19.15
CA PHE A 41 -0.40 5.97 -19.27
C PHE A 41 -1.08 7.22 -19.81
N THR A 42 -2.05 7.03 -20.68
CA THR A 42 -2.96 8.09 -21.10
C THR A 42 -3.87 8.49 -19.93
N GLU A 43 -4.50 9.66 -19.99
CA GLU A 43 -5.42 10.11 -18.93
C GLU A 43 -6.62 9.17 -18.74
N SER A 44 -7.09 8.52 -19.81
CA SER A 44 -8.16 7.52 -19.73
C SER A 44 -7.71 6.25 -18.99
N GLU A 45 -6.50 5.77 -19.31
CA GLU A 45 -5.90 4.61 -18.63
C GLU A 45 -5.61 4.90 -17.15
N LYS A 46 -5.10 6.10 -16.83
CA LYS A 46 -4.92 6.53 -15.43
C LYS A 46 -6.23 6.51 -14.65
N ALA A 47 -7.30 7.03 -15.25
CA ALA A 47 -8.61 7.04 -14.59
C ALA A 47 -9.15 5.62 -14.32
N GLU A 48 -8.95 4.71 -15.27
CA GLU A 48 -9.37 3.31 -15.14
C GLU A 48 -8.50 2.56 -14.14
N LEU A 49 -7.17 2.69 -14.21
CA LEU A 49 -6.23 2.10 -13.25
C LEU A 49 -6.48 2.62 -11.83
N GLN A 50 -6.76 3.92 -11.67
CA GLN A 50 -7.11 4.51 -10.37
C GLN A 50 -8.34 3.84 -9.78
N SER A 51 -9.40 3.67 -10.58
CA SER A 51 -10.62 3.00 -10.13
C SER A 51 -10.37 1.54 -9.69
N GLN A 52 -9.49 0.83 -10.40
CA GLN A 52 -9.14 -0.56 -10.06
C GLN A 52 -8.24 -0.64 -8.83
N LEU A 53 -7.30 0.28 -8.66
CA LEU A 53 -6.48 0.38 -7.46
C LEU A 53 -7.32 0.73 -6.22
N ASP A 54 -8.29 1.64 -6.37
CA ASP A 54 -9.21 1.98 -5.29
C ASP A 54 -10.05 0.76 -4.89
N ALA A 55 -10.56 0.00 -5.87
CA ALA A 55 -11.29 -1.23 -5.62
C ALA A 55 -10.43 -2.31 -4.92
N LEU A 56 -9.16 -2.44 -5.32
CA LEU A 56 -8.20 -3.32 -4.65
C LEU A 56 -7.96 -2.87 -3.20
N SER A 57 -7.76 -1.58 -2.99
CA SER A 57 -7.54 -1.02 -1.65
C SER A 57 -8.77 -1.15 -0.76
N GLU A 58 -9.97 -0.93 -1.29
CA GLU A 58 -11.23 -1.13 -0.56
C GLU A 58 -11.42 -2.60 -0.16
N LYS A 59 -11.11 -3.52 -1.07
CA LYS A 59 -11.24 -4.96 -0.86
C LYS A 59 -10.27 -5.49 0.20
N THR A 60 -9.02 -5.04 0.18
CA THR A 60 -7.93 -5.63 0.96
C THR A 60 -7.59 -4.84 2.23
N GLY A 61 -7.91 -3.56 2.27
CA GLY A 61 -7.42 -2.63 3.27
C GLY A 61 -5.96 -2.20 3.04
N TRP A 62 -5.35 -2.59 1.90
CA TRP A 62 -3.97 -2.28 1.56
C TRP A 62 -3.85 -0.98 0.79
N MET A 63 -2.75 -0.27 0.98
CA MET A 63 -2.30 0.77 0.08
C MET A 63 -1.83 0.10 -1.23
N ALA A 64 -2.46 0.44 -2.36
CA ALA A 64 -2.08 -0.10 -3.68
C ALA A 64 -1.46 1.02 -4.52
N VAL A 65 -0.19 0.86 -4.92
CA VAL A 65 0.60 1.93 -5.54
C VAL A 65 1.18 1.49 -6.88
N ILE A 66 1.05 2.34 -7.89
CA ILE A 66 1.85 2.28 -9.11
C ILE A 66 2.73 3.53 -9.15
N TYR A 67 4.04 3.32 -9.25
CA TYR A 67 5.05 4.37 -9.37
C TYR A 67 5.92 4.15 -10.60
N THR A 68 5.95 5.12 -11.49
CA THR A 68 6.80 5.09 -12.68
C THR A 68 7.79 6.25 -12.67
N ASN A 69 9.01 6.04 -13.17
CA ASN A 69 10.05 7.06 -13.22
C ASN A 69 11.08 6.81 -14.34
N TYR A 70 12.04 7.73 -14.48
CA TYR A 70 13.21 7.67 -15.38
C TYR A 70 14.52 7.91 -14.59
N ASP A 71 14.63 7.36 -13.38
CA ASP A 71 15.76 7.65 -12.47
C ASP A 71 17.02 6.83 -12.82
N GLY A 72 16.90 5.78 -13.63
CA GLY A 72 18.01 4.96 -14.11
C GLY A 72 18.52 3.92 -13.11
N TYR A 73 17.66 3.44 -12.21
CA TYR A 73 18.03 2.38 -11.27
C TYR A 73 18.25 1.04 -11.96
N SER A 74 19.33 0.37 -11.62
CA SER A 74 19.54 -1.04 -11.98
C SER A 74 18.58 -1.97 -11.20
N SER A 75 18.53 -3.25 -11.60
CA SER A 75 17.70 -4.26 -10.91
C SER A 75 18.06 -4.43 -9.42
N ASP A 76 19.29 -4.15 -9.02
CA ASP A 76 19.71 -4.23 -7.62
C ASP A 76 19.37 -2.96 -6.84
N GLU A 77 19.37 -1.79 -7.53
CA GLU A 77 19.13 -0.49 -6.91
C GLU A 77 17.65 -0.15 -6.79
N ILE A 78 16.80 -0.67 -7.68
CA ILE A 78 15.36 -0.39 -7.66
C ILE A 78 14.69 -0.92 -6.39
N LYS A 79 15.10 -2.08 -5.87
CA LYS A 79 14.54 -2.69 -4.66
C LYS A 79 14.67 -1.78 -3.42
N PRO A 80 15.88 -1.34 -3.01
CA PRO A 80 16.01 -0.42 -1.88
C PRO A 80 15.37 0.95 -2.15
N HIS A 81 15.33 1.41 -3.42
CA HIS A 81 14.64 2.64 -3.79
C HIS A 81 13.12 2.52 -3.54
N SER A 82 12.48 1.48 -4.08
CA SER A 82 11.05 1.22 -3.90
C SER A 82 10.68 1.12 -2.42
N ASN A 83 11.49 0.41 -1.64
CA ASN A 83 11.29 0.27 -0.21
C ASN A 83 11.30 1.63 0.51
N ARG A 84 12.26 2.49 0.18
CA ARG A 84 12.38 3.84 0.74
C ARG A 84 11.23 4.73 0.28
N TYR A 85 10.93 4.74 -1.03
CA TYR A 85 9.82 5.52 -1.58
C TYR A 85 8.49 5.20 -0.89
N TYR A 86 8.19 3.89 -0.73
CA TYR A 86 6.98 3.47 -0.03
C TYR A 86 6.98 3.94 1.43
N ALA A 87 8.07 3.75 2.15
CA ALA A 87 8.18 4.11 3.56
C ALA A 87 8.04 5.62 3.80
N ASP A 88 8.63 6.44 2.92
CA ASP A 88 8.64 7.90 3.03
C ASP A 88 7.28 8.52 2.67
N ASN A 89 6.55 7.94 1.72
CA ASN A 89 5.27 8.49 1.25
C ASN A 89 4.05 7.90 1.96
N TYR A 90 4.10 6.64 2.37
CA TYR A 90 2.92 5.92 2.90
C TYR A 90 3.12 5.38 4.32
N GLY A 91 4.33 5.39 4.81
CA GLY A 91 4.69 4.88 6.13
C GLY A 91 5.35 3.50 6.12
N LYS A 92 6.22 3.27 7.10
CA LYS A 92 7.04 2.05 7.18
C LYS A 92 6.24 0.78 7.45
N THR A 93 5.13 0.91 8.17
CA THR A 93 4.29 -0.20 8.64
C THR A 93 2.92 -0.25 7.97
N THR A 94 2.64 0.66 7.06
CA THR A 94 1.36 0.66 6.33
C THR A 94 1.31 -0.56 5.41
N ALA A 95 0.30 -1.39 5.61
CA ALA A 95 0.09 -2.57 4.77
C ALA A 95 -0.20 -2.17 3.32
N GLY A 96 0.43 -2.85 2.37
CA GLY A 96 0.19 -2.55 0.97
C GLY A 96 1.11 -3.24 -0.02
N VAL A 97 0.81 -2.95 -1.28
CA VAL A 97 1.53 -3.45 -2.45
C VAL A 97 1.94 -2.29 -3.36
N MET A 98 3.11 -2.36 -3.94
CA MET A 98 3.58 -1.33 -4.89
C MET A 98 4.30 -1.96 -6.07
N LEU A 99 3.93 -1.52 -7.27
CA LEU A 99 4.68 -1.75 -8.50
C LEU A 99 5.50 -0.50 -8.80
N THR A 100 6.82 -0.65 -8.91
CA THR A 100 7.74 0.40 -9.37
C THR A 100 8.26 0.03 -10.76
N ILE A 101 8.22 0.99 -11.69
CA ILE A 101 8.73 0.84 -13.05
C ILE A 101 9.73 1.97 -13.32
N ASP A 102 11.00 1.64 -13.54
CA ASP A 102 12.03 2.58 -14.00
C ASP A 102 12.33 2.33 -15.47
N MET A 103 11.96 3.30 -16.31
CA MET A 103 12.06 3.16 -17.76
C MET A 103 13.48 3.36 -18.28
N GLU A 104 14.30 4.19 -17.64
CA GLU A 104 15.69 4.41 -18.05
C GLU A 104 16.56 3.20 -17.64
N GLY A 105 16.45 2.74 -16.41
CA GLY A 105 17.17 1.56 -15.90
C GLY A 105 16.60 0.24 -16.41
N ARG A 106 15.41 0.26 -17.03
CA ARG A 106 14.66 -0.93 -17.46
C ARG A 106 14.46 -1.92 -16.31
N ALA A 107 14.21 -1.39 -15.13
CA ALA A 107 14.03 -2.14 -13.90
C ALA A 107 12.58 -2.08 -13.43
N VAL A 108 12.14 -3.15 -12.82
CA VAL A 108 10.82 -3.26 -12.20
C VAL A 108 10.95 -3.94 -10.85
N ASP A 109 10.16 -3.47 -9.89
CA ASP A 109 10.09 -4.06 -8.55
C ASP A 109 8.64 -4.17 -8.10
N PHE A 110 8.32 -5.29 -7.48
CA PHE A 110 7.07 -5.50 -6.77
C PHE A 110 7.36 -5.55 -5.28
N ARG A 111 6.74 -4.65 -4.53
CA ARG A 111 6.97 -4.52 -3.09
C ARG A 111 5.70 -4.77 -2.30
N THR A 112 5.85 -5.53 -1.21
CA THR A 112 4.80 -5.76 -0.22
C THR A 112 5.21 -5.18 1.13
N LYS A 113 4.24 -4.72 1.93
CA LYS A 113 4.43 -4.17 3.27
C LYS A 113 3.31 -4.59 4.22
N GLY A 114 3.64 -4.62 5.52
CA GLY A 114 2.68 -5.00 6.54
C GLY A 114 2.14 -6.42 6.34
N ASP A 115 0.87 -6.62 6.62
CA ASP A 115 0.23 -7.93 6.49
C ASP A 115 0.08 -8.42 5.02
N ALA A 116 0.16 -7.51 4.03
CA ALA A 116 0.21 -7.91 2.62
C ALA A 116 1.38 -8.89 2.34
N MET A 117 2.49 -8.78 3.07
CA MET A 117 3.66 -9.66 2.90
C MET A 117 3.33 -11.15 3.03
N TYR A 118 2.35 -11.50 3.86
CA TYR A 118 1.97 -12.89 4.09
C TYR A 118 1.23 -13.54 2.92
N TYR A 119 0.68 -12.74 2.00
CA TYR A 119 -0.08 -13.22 0.84
C TYR A 119 0.79 -13.50 -0.39
N PHE A 120 2.04 -13.01 -0.40
CA PHE A 120 2.92 -13.08 -1.55
C PHE A 120 4.19 -13.88 -1.23
N SER A 121 4.15 -15.18 -1.53
CA SER A 121 5.36 -16.01 -1.56
C SER A 121 6.27 -15.56 -2.70
N ASP A 122 7.52 -16.00 -2.66
CA ASP A 122 8.50 -15.71 -3.72
C ASP A 122 7.99 -16.17 -5.09
N ASN A 123 7.36 -17.35 -5.18
CA ASN A 123 6.75 -17.84 -6.42
C ASN A 123 5.63 -16.93 -6.95
N ARG A 124 4.79 -16.37 -6.08
CA ARG A 124 3.74 -15.44 -6.48
C ARG A 124 4.32 -14.12 -6.96
N VAL A 125 5.35 -13.61 -6.28
CA VAL A 125 6.10 -12.41 -6.70
C VAL A 125 6.73 -12.62 -8.06
N ASP A 126 7.42 -13.72 -8.26
CA ASP A 126 8.07 -14.06 -9.54
C ASP A 126 7.04 -14.14 -10.68
N THR A 127 5.88 -14.77 -10.45
CA THR A 127 4.79 -14.83 -11.44
C THR A 127 4.31 -13.43 -11.85
N ILE A 128 4.10 -12.54 -10.90
CA ILE A 128 3.71 -11.15 -11.18
C ILE A 128 4.79 -10.45 -12.01
N LEU A 129 6.05 -10.56 -11.57
CA LEU A 129 7.16 -9.87 -12.22
C LEU A 129 7.42 -10.39 -13.63
N ASP A 130 7.26 -11.69 -13.88
CA ASP A 130 7.43 -12.28 -15.20
C ASP A 130 6.40 -11.73 -16.20
N ASP A 131 5.11 -11.68 -15.83
CA ASP A 131 4.06 -11.17 -16.70
C ASP A 131 4.15 -9.65 -16.88
N VAL A 132 4.44 -8.91 -15.80
CA VAL A 132 4.67 -7.46 -15.87
C VAL A 132 5.85 -7.15 -16.78
N GLN A 133 7.00 -7.82 -16.61
CA GLN A 133 8.17 -7.61 -17.46
C GLN A 133 7.92 -7.99 -18.93
N SER A 134 7.17 -9.07 -19.16
CA SER A 134 6.78 -9.48 -20.51
C SER A 134 5.94 -8.39 -21.20
N ALA A 135 4.96 -7.82 -20.51
CA ALA A 135 4.16 -6.72 -21.03
C ALA A 135 5.01 -5.46 -21.29
N LEU A 136 5.87 -5.07 -20.33
CA LEU A 136 6.76 -3.91 -20.48
C LEU A 136 7.72 -4.04 -21.67
N LYS A 137 8.29 -5.23 -21.90
CA LYS A 137 9.15 -5.51 -23.07
C LYS A 137 8.44 -5.32 -24.42
N ASN A 138 7.12 -5.51 -24.44
CA ASN A 138 6.28 -5.33 -25.62
C ASN A 138 5.64 -3.94 -25.71
N GLY A 139 5.95 -3.03 -24.80
CA GLY A 139 5.36 -1.68 -24.75
C GLY A 139 3.89 -1.65 -24.29
N LEU A 140 3.42 -2.74 -23.67
CA LEU A 140 2.05 -2.89 -23.16
C LEU A 140 1.98 -2.42 -21.70
N TYR A 141 2.21 -1.12 -21.49
CA TYR A 141 2.36 -0.54 -20.14
C TYR A 141 1.09 -0.64 -19.31
N TYR A 142 -0.06 -0.40 -19.94
CA TYR A 142 -1.36 -0.54 -19.30
C TYR A 142 -1.61 -1.98 -18.84
N ASP A 143 -1.32 -2.97 -19.71
CA ASP A 143 -1.47 -4.39 -19.36
C ASP A 143 -0.54 -4.79 -18.21
N ALA A 144 0.70 -4.26 -18.18
CA ALA A 144 1.62 -4.49 -17.07
C ALA A 144 1.02 -4.03 -15.72
N ALA A 145 0.39 -2.85 -15.70
CA ALA A 145 -0.31 -2.35 -14.53
C ALA A 145 -1.53 -3.21 -14.16
N LEU A 146 -2.27 -3.69 -15.16
CA LEU A 146 -3.40 -4.60 -14.95
C LEU A 146 -2.98 -5.96 -14.36
N TYR A 147 -1.87 -6.53 -14.80
CA TYR A 147 -1.33 -7.77 -14.22
C TYR A 147 -1.03 -7.58 -12.73
N PHE A 148 -0.34 -6.49 -12.36
CA PHE A 148 -0.09 -6.16 -10.97
C PHE A 148 -1.37 -6.12 -10.13
N ILE A 149 -2.40 -5.38 -10.59
CA ILE A 149 -3.67 -5.22 -9.86
C ILE A 149 -4.41 -6.55 -9.77
N SER A 150 -4.51 -7.26 -10.90
CA SER A 150 -5.29 -8.51 -11.00
C SER A 150 -4.70 -9.61 -10.11
N TYR A 151 -3.37 -9.82 -10.18
CA TYR A 151 -2.70 -10.78 -9.33
C TYR A 151 -2.77 -10.40 -7.85
N SER A 152 -2.64 -9.11 -7.52
CA SER A 152 -2.77 -8.66 -6.13
C SER A 152 -4.16 -8.94 -5.56
N SER A 153 -5.20 -8.74 -6.37
CA SER A 153 -6.57 -9.06 -6.00
C SER A 153 -6.80 -10.58 -5.89
N GLN A 154 -6.28 -11.35 -6.84
CA GLN A 154 -6.40 -12.80 -6.85
C GLN A 154 -5.71 -13.45 -5.65
N TYR A 155 -4.45 -13.08 -5.39
CA TYR A 155 -3.69 -13.68 -4.29
C TYR A 155 -4.22 -13.30 -2.90
N TYR A 156 -4.89 -12.16 -2.79
CA TYR A 156 -5.68 -11.85 -1.60
C TYR A 156 -6.84 -12.85 -1.43
N ASP A 157 -7.60 -13.14 -2.49
CA ASP A 157 -8.69 -14.11 -2.47
C ASP A 157 -8.21 -15.54 -2.20
N ASP A 158 -7.07 -15.92 -2.79
CA ASP A 158 -6.45 -17.24 -2.61
C ASP A 158 -5.92 -17.43 -1.17
N GLY A 159 -5.74 -16.34 -0.42
CA GLY A 159 -5.25 -16.37 0.95
C GLY A 159 -3.75 -16.58 1.08
N ILE A 160 -3.31 -16.78 2.32
CA ILE A 160 -1.89 -16.96 2.67
C ILE A 160 -1.43 -18.34 2.21
N PRO A 161 -0.37 -18.43 1.39
CA PRO A 161 0.14 -19.71 0.89
C PRO A 161 0.77 -20.53 2.02
N GLU A 162 0.47 -21.82 2.08
CA GLU A 162 1.04 -22.73 3.07
C GLU A 162 2.38 -23.30 2.60
N GLY A 163 3.41 -23.20 3.44
CA GLY A 163 4.71 -23.86 3.23
C GLY A 163 5.59 -23.21 2.16
N GLU A 164 5.25 -22.02 1.69
CA GLU A 164 6.08 -21.25 0.75
C GLU A 164 6.92 -20.18 1.50
N SER A 165 8.12 -19.91 0.99
CA SER A 165 9.00 -18.86 1.51
C SER A 165 8.58 -17.48 1.02
N ASN A 166 8.93 -16.46 1.80
CA ASN A 166 8.84 -15.06 1.39
C ASN A 166 10.04 -14.29 1.95
N GLU A 167 10.96 -13.91 1.09
CA GLU A 167 12.17 -13.18 1.45
C GLU A 167 11.89 -11.87 2.19
N ASN A 168 10.79 -11.19 1.85
CA ASN A 168 10.41 -9.93 2.49
C ASN A 168 10.00 -10.14 3.96
N ILE A 169 9.35 -11.25 4.30
CA ILE A 169 9.02 -11.61 5.70
C ILE A 169 10.29 -11.86 6.48
N ASP A 170 11.22 -12.64 5.94
CA ASP A 170 12.50 -12.94 6.59
C ASP A 170 13.32 -11.68 6.88
N ILE A 171 13.31 -10.72 5.95
CA ILE A 171 13.99 -9.42 6.13
C ILE A 171 13.29 -8.60 7.21
N GLN A 172 11.97 -8.51 7.19
CA GLN A 172 11.19 -7.75 8.18
C GLN A 172 11.35 -8.35 9.58
N GLU A 173 11.30 -9.67 9.70
CA GLU A 173 11.51 -10.36 10.98
C GLU A 173 12.93 -10.12 11.54
N LYS A 174 13.95 -10.08 10.67
CA LYS A 174 15.32 -9.73 11.08
C LYS A 174 15.42 -8.27 11.54
N GLU A 175 14.78 -7.34 10.85
CA GLU A 175 14.76 -5.92 11.24
C GLU A 175 14.03 -5.73 12.57
N ASP A 176 12.88 -6.36 12.77
CA ASP A 176 12.10 -6.28 14.00
C ASP A 176 12.85 -6.91 15.19
N ASN A 177 13.50 -8.05 14.97
CA ASN A 177 14.35 -8.70 15.98
C ASN A 177 15.58 -7.85 16.32
N ALA A 178 16.20 -7.19 15.35
CA ALA A 178 17.32 -6.28 15.57
C ALA A 178 16.87 -5.05 16.38
N LEU A 179 15.71 -4.49 16.07
CA LEU A 179 15.12 -3.37 16.82
C LEU A 179 14.81 -3.77 18.27
N LEU A 180 14.17 -4.93 18.46
CA LEU A 180 13.88 -5.47 19.79
C LEU A 180 15.16 -5.72 20.60
N TYR A 181 16.22 -6.22 19.95
CA TYR A 181 17.52 -6.40 20.58
C TYR A 181 18.13 -5.08 21.05
N VAL A 182 18.09 -4.04 20.20
CA VAL A 182 18.58 -2.70 20.53
C VAL A 182 17.78 -2.09 21.69
N LEU A 183 16.46 -2.14 21.64
CA LEU A 183 15.59 -1.64 22.72
C LEU A 183 15.86 -2.35 24.06
N LYS A 184 16.07 -3.66 24.02
CA LYS A 184 16.33 -4.47 25.20
C LYS A 184 17.71 -4.22 25.83
N HIS A 185 18.74 -3.96 25.00
CA HIS A 185 20.12 -3.83 25.48
C HIS A 185 20.55 -2.38 25.77
N TYR A 186 19.94 -1.41 25.09
CA TYR A 186 20.27 0.01 25.30
C TYR A 186 19.27 0.74 26.18
N GLY A 187 18.31 0.02 26.77
CA GLY A 187 17.53 0.49 27.91
C GLY A 187 16.81 1.83 27.68
N ILE A 188 16.17 2.01 26.51
CA ILE A 188 15.21 3.11 26.37
C ILE A 188 13.92 2.65 27.04
N ILE A 189 13.96 2.67 28.35
CA ILE A 189 12.76 2.63 29.19
C ILE A 189 12.22 4.04 29.17
N PHE A 190 11.12 4.23 28.45
CA PHE A 190 10.28 5.38 28.70
C PHE A 190 9.66 5.20 30.10
N GLY A 191 10.23 5.92 31.07
CA GLY A 191 9.64 6.11 32.37
C GLY A 191 8.55 7.17 32.33
#